data_f40053fd3ba2bd932a88102bbfa82637
#
_entry.id   f40053fd3ba2bd932a88102bbfa82637
#
_cell.length_a   1.000
_cell.length_b   1.000
_cell.length_c   1.000
_cell.angle_alpha   90.00
_cell.angle_beta   90.00
_cell.angle_gamma   90.00
#
_symmetry.space_group_name_H-M   'P 1'
#
loop_
_entity.id
_entity.type
_entity.pdbx_description
1 polymer ?
#
loop_
_entity_poly.entity_id
_entity_poly.type
_entity_poly.pdbx_seq_one_letter_code
_entity_poly.pdbx_strand_id
1 'polypeptide(L)'
;MKTLLLIRHAKSSWSEAGQPDFERTLTDTGKSDARMMALRIKEKSLKITLFVSSPAKRARKTAKIFMEEFAEKKDNLVTIPTLYQASVKDFYHFVKNLDQKEETVAIFAHNPGITDFINSLE
;
A
#
# COMPACT_ATOMS: atom_id res chain seq x y z
N MET A 1 -18.93 9.24 0.17
CA MET A 1 -17.56 9.82 0.24
C MET A 1 -16.54 8.70 0.35
N LYS A 2 -15.52 8.73 -0.49
CA LYS A 2 -14.45 7.74 -0.42
C LYS A 2 -13.33 8.18 0.50
N THR A 3 -12.79 7.23 1.23
CA THR A 3 -11.59 7.45 2.04
C THR A 3 -10.45 6.66 1.41
N LEU A 4 -9.33 7.34 1.16
CA LEU A 4 -8.13 6.72 0.64
C LEU A 4 -7.07 6.69 1.74
N LEU A 5 -6.55 5.51 2.02
CA LEU A 5 -5.40 5.35 2.91
C LEU A 5 -4.20 5.11 2.01
N LEU A 6 -3.34 6.10 1.92
CA LEU A 6 -2.12 6.02 1.11
C LEU A 6 -0.97 5.58 2.00
N ILE A 7 -0.50 4.37 1.81
CA ILE A 7 0.48 3.75 2.68
C ILE A 7 1.76 3.47 1.91
N ARG A 8 2.84 4.13 2.33
CA ARG A 8 4.16 3.79 1.82
C ARG A 8 4.55 2.43 2.40
N HIS A 9 5.18 1.58 1.57
CA HIS A 9 5.69 0.31 2.06
C HIS A 9 6.61 0.52 3.26
N ALA A 10 6.66 -0.46 4.16
CA ALA A 10 7.52 -0.42 5.33
C ALA A 10 9.00 -0.52 4.93
N LYS A 11 9.90 -0.35 5.90
CA LYS A 11 11.34 -0.36 5.66
C LYS A 11 11.77 -1.63 4.95
N SER A 12 12.44 -1.48 3.83
CA SER A 12 12.89 -2.58 2.99
C SER A 12 14.41 -2.75 3.05
N SER A 13 14.86 -3.95 2.67
CA SER A 13 16.26 -4.34 2.74
C SER A 13 17.01 -4.06 1.45
N TRP A 14 18.28 -3.63 1.57
CA TRP A 14 19.25 -3.56 0.49
C TRP A 14 20.38 -4.57 0.70
N SER A 15 20.10 -5.65 1.44
CA SER A 15 21.14 -6.55 1.95
C SER A 15 21.86 -7.38 0.88
N GLU A 16 21.29 -7.54 -0.30
CA GLU A 16 21.90 -8.31 -1.37
C GLU A 16 22.36 -7.42 -2.52
N ALA A 17 23.67 -7.44 -2.80
CA ALA A 17 24.24 -6.73 -3.93
C ALA A 17 23.66 -7.28 -5.24
N GLY A 18 23.22 -6.39 -6.14
CA GLY A 18 22.64 -6.78 -7.41
C GLY A 18 21.21 -7.27 -7.37
N GLN A 19 20.58 -7.25 -6.20
CA GLN A 19 19.17 -7.61 -6.08
C GLN A 19 18.29 -6.60 -6.82
N PRO A 20 17.40 -7.03 -7.73
CA PRO A 20 16.49 -6.10 -8.39
C PRO A 20 15.62 -5.36 -7.37
N ASP A 21 15.39 -4.07 -7.59
CA ASP A 21 14.55 -3.25 -6.72
C ASP A 21 13.18 -3.91 -6.47
N PHE A 22 12.59 -4.45 -7.51
CA PHE A 22 11.28 -5.10 -7.47
C PHE A 22 11.21 -6.26 -6.46
N GLU A 23 12.33 -6.95 -6.26
CA GLU A 23 12.42 -8.14 -5.39
C GLU A 23 12.85 -7.81 -3.96
N ARG A 24 13.14 -6.56 -3.65
CA ARG A 24 13.51 -6.17 -2.28
C ARG A 24 12.38 -6.49 -1.32
N THR A 25 12.73 -7.07 -0.17
CA THR A 25 11.75 -7.44 0.85
C THR A 25 11.88 -6.51 2.07
N LEU A 26 10.98 -6.68 3.02
CA LEU A 26 10.99 -5.89 4.25
C LEU A 26 12.07 -6.37 5.21
N THR A 27 12.62 -5.42 6.00
CA THR A 27 13.46 -5.75 7.15
C THR A 27 12.56 -6.22 8.29
N ASP A 28 13.15 -6.85 9.31
CA ASP A 28 12.40 -7.25 10.52
C ASP A 28 11.77 -6.04 11.19
N THR A 29 12.51 -4.93 11.27
CA THR A 29 11.98 -3.67 11.79
C THR A 29 10.81 -3.19 10.95
N GLY A 30 10.92 -3.28 9.62
CA GLY A 30 9.84 -2.90 8.71
C GLY A 30 8.57 -3.72 8.95
N LYS A 31 8.72 -5.03 9.13
CA LYS A 31 7.56 -5.91 9.43
C LYS A 31 6.88 -5.52 10.73
N SER A 32 7.68 -5.25 11.77
CA SER A 32 7.16 -4.83 13.07
C SER A 32 6.44 -3.49 12.98
N ASP A 33 7.03 -2.53 12.26
CA ASP A 33 6.43 -1.21 12.06
C ASP A 33 5.12 -1.29 11.29
N ALA A 34 5.05 -2.14 10.27
CA ALA A 34 3.82 -2.35 9.49
C ALA A 34 2.70 -2.89 10.38
N ARG A 35 3.03 -3.85 11.23
CA ARG A 35 2.06 -4.44 12.16
C ARG A 35 1.53 -3.40 13.14
N MET A 36 2.43 -2.59 13.69
CA MET A 36 2.07 -1.51 14.62
C MET A 36 1.16 -0.48 13.94
N MET A 37 1.50 -0.08 12.72
CA MET A 37 0.69 0.90 11.99
C MET A 37 -0.71 0.34 11.68
N ALA A 38 -0.78 -0.93 11.29
CA ALA A 38 -2.05 -1.59 11.02
C ALA A 38 -2.95 -1.59 12.27
N LEU A 39 -2.37 -1.89 13.42
CA LEU A 39 -3.11 -1.88 14.70
C LEU A 39 -3.62 -0.48 15.03
N ARG A 40 -2.82 0.57 14.79
CA ARG A 40 -3.23 1.95 15.04
C ARG A 40 -4.41 2.35 14.15
N ILE A 41 -4.39 1.95 12.89
CA ILE A 41 -5.49 2.23 11.97
C ILE A 41 -6.75 1.47 12.39
N LYS A 42 -6.58 0.23 12.81
CA LYS A 42 -7.70 -0.60 13.28
C LYS A 42 -8.38 0.01 14.51
N GLU A 43 -7.59 0.60 15.42
CA GLU A 43 -8.12 1.25 16.62
C GLU A 43 -9.02 2.44 16.28
N LYS A 44 -8.86 3.04 15.10
CA LYS A 44 -9.70 4.15 14.65
C LYS A 44 -11.05 3.67 14.11
N SER A 45 -11.34 2.40 14.20
CA SER A 45 -12.58 1.77 13.73
C SER A 45 -12.84 1.98 12.23
N LEU A 46 -11.78 2.18 11.45
CA LEU A 46 -11.87 2.25 10.00
C LEU A 46 -12.04 0.85 9.43
N LYS A 47 -13.04 0.69 8.58
CA LYS A 47 -13.30 -0.58 7.90
C LYS A 47 -12.80 -0.46 6.45
N ILE A 48 -11.73 -1.15 6.13
CA ILE A 48 -11.15 -1.11 4.79
C ILE A 48 -11.92 -2.08 3.90
N THR A 49 -12.44 -1.58 2.78
CA THR A 49 -13.24 -2.37 1.85
C THR A 49 -12.41 -2.97 0.71
N LEU A 50 -11.27 -2.36 0.39
CA LEU A 50 -10.41 -2.83 -0.69
C LEU A 50 -8.93 -2.60 -0.34
N PHE A 51 -8.12 -3.65 -0.52
CA PHE A 51 -6.67 -3.58 -0.34
C PHE A 51 -6.00 -3.69 -1.71
N VAL A 52 -5.24 -2.66 -2.07
CA VAL A 52 -4.59 -2.55 -3.38
C VAL A 52 -3.10 -2.32 -3.18
N SER A 53 -2.28 -2.97 -3.97
CA SER A 53 -0.82 -2.83 -3.83
C SER A 53 -0.12 -2.72 -5.18
N SER A 54 0.99 -1.98 -5.19
CA SER A 54 2.01 -2.13 -6.22
C SER A 54 2.47 -3.59 -6.27
N PRO A 55 2.92 -4.09 -7.43
CA PRO A 55 3.41 -5.47 -7.53
C PRO A 55 4.77 -5.70 -6.87
N ALA A 56 5.48 -4.67 -6.45
CA ALA A 56 6.77 -4.82 -5.78
C ALA A 56 6.62 -5.64 -4.49
N LYS A 57 7.57 -6.53 -4.26
CA LYS A 57 7.50 -7.47 -3.14
C LYS A 57 7.32 -6.77 -1.79
N ARG A 58 8.06 -5.67 -1.54
CA ARG A 58 7.96 -4.92 -0.28
C ARG A 58 6.59 -4.30 -0.04
N ALA A 59 5.93 -3.83 -1.10
CA ALA A 59 4.59 -3.26 -0.99
C ALA A 59 3.55 -4.35 -0.72
N ARG A 60 3.62 -5.47 -1.43
CA ARG A 60 2.72 -6.61 -1.21
C ARG A 60 2.88 -7.19 0.19
N LYS A 61 4.11 -7.29 0.69
CA LYS A 61 4.37 -7.77 2.05
C LYS A 61 3.76 -6.85 3.09
N THR A 62 3.92 -5.53 2.92
CA THR A 62 3.31 -4.55 3.83
C THR A 62 1.79 -4.70 3.83
N ALA A 63 1.18 -4.81 2.64
CA ALA A 63 -0.26 -4.99 2.51
C ALA A 63 -0.76 -6.25 3.21
N LYS A 64 -0.05 -7.37 3.03
CA LYS A 64 -0.45 -8.64 3.64
C LYS A 64 -0.37 -8.61 5.16
N ILE A 65 0.58 -7.87 5.73
CA ILE A 65 0.66 -7.67 7.18
C ILE A 65 -0.58 -6.91 7.67
N PHE A 66 -0.99 -5.86 6.97
CA PHE A 66 -2.21 -5.12 7.29
C PHE A 66 -3.44 -6.03 7.18
N MET A 67 -3.53 -6.80 6.10
CA MET A 67 -4.68 -7.70 5.89
C MET A 67 -4.79 -8.73 7.01
N GLU A 68 -3.68 -9.25 7.49
CA GLU A 68 -3.66 -10.18 8.61
C GLU A 68 -4.27 -9.56 9.86
N GLU A 69 -3.87 -8.32 10.17
CA GLU A 69 -4.39 -7.61 11.35
C GLU A 69 -5.87 -7.26 11.21
N PHE A 70 -6.35 -7.08 9.98
CA PHE A 70 -7.76 -6.80 9.70
C PHE A 70 -8.58 -8.06 9.46
N ALA A 71 -7.99 -9.24 9.66
CA ALA A 71 -8.62 -10.54 9.42
C ALA A 71 -9.15 -10.69 7.98
N GLU A 72 -8.45 -10.08 7.02
CA GLU A 72 -8.79 -10.16 5.60
C GLU A 72 -7.98 -11.25 4.93
N LYS A 73 -8.59 -12.01 4.02
CA LYS A 73 -7.89 -13.06 3.27
C LYS A 73 -6.87 -12.45 2.32
N LYS A 74 -5.64 -12.94 2.38
CA LYS A 74 -4.53 -12.42 1.55
C LYS A 74 -4.80 -12.55 0.05
N ASP A 75 -5.62 -13.51 -0.35
CA ASP A 75 -6.01 -13.69 -1.75
C ASP A 75 -6.87 -12.54 -2.28
N ASN A 76 -7.44 -11.74 -1.39
CA ASN A 76 -8.24 -10.58 -1.78
C ASN A 76 -7.40 -9.34 -2.10
N LEU A 77 -6.07 -9.44 -2.00
CA LEU A 77 -5.19 -8.33 -2.37
C LEU A 77 -5.22 -8.14 -3.89
N VAL A 78 -5.54 -6.92 -4.31
CA VAL A 78 -5.53 -6.55 -5.73
C VAL A 78 -4.18 -5.90 -6.05
N THR A 79 -3.47 -6.44 -7.03
CA THR A 79 -2.18 -5.92 -7.44
C THR A 79 -2.35 -5.11 -8.73
N ILE A 80 -1.90 -3.86 -8.72
CA ILE A 80 -2.03 -2.94 -9.84
C ILE A 80 -0.66 -2.58 -10.37
N PRO A 81 -0.26 -3.07 -11.57
CA PRO A 81 1.09 -2.85 -12.09
C PRO A 81 1.51 -1.38 -12.21
N THR A 82 0.59 -0.49 -12.55
CA THR A 82 0.89 0.93 -12.72
C THR A 82 1.23 1.65 -11.42
N LEU A 83 1.00 1.02 -10.28
CA LEU A 83 1.35 1.62 -8.99
C LEU A 83 2.84 1.44 -8.64
N TYR A 84 3.57 0.63 -9.40
CA TYR A 84 5.02 0.55 -9.25
C TYR A 84 5.65 1.73 -9.98
N GLN A 85 6.38 2.57 -9.24
CA GLN A 85 6.98 3.81 -9.76
C GLN A 85 5.90 4.73 -10.38
N ALA A 86 4.74 4.80 -9.74
CA ALA A 86 3.59 5.53 -10.24
C ALA A 86 3.81 7.04 -10.24
N SER A 87 3.36 7.69 -11.31
CA SER A 87 3.28 9.14 -11.41
C SER A 87 1.96 9.63 -10.78
N VAL A 88 1.82 10.95 -10.63
CA VAL A 88 0.56 11.55 -10.19
C VAL A 88 -0.59 11.14 -11.10
N LYS A 89 -0.37 11.10 -12.42
CA LYS A 89 -1.38 10.67 -13.39
C LYS A 89 -1.82 9.23 -13.16
N ASP A 90 -0.89 8.35 -12.82
CA ASP A 90 -1.20 6.94 -12.57
C ASP A 90 -2.11 6.81 -11.36
N PHE A 91 -1.86 7.57 -10.28
CA PHE A 91 -2.71 7.58 -9.10
C PHE A 91 -4.10 8.12 -9.42
N TYR A 92 -4.19 9.24 -10.14
CA TYR A 92 -5.48 9.82 -10.54
C TYR A 92 -6.28 8.84 -11.38
N HIS A 93 -5.63 8.19 -12.34
CA HIS A 93 -6.30 7.22 -13.20
C HIS A 93 -6.87 6.06 -12.38
N PHE A 94 -6.06 5.53 -11.45
CA PHE A 94 -6.51 4.44 -10.58
C PHE A 94 -7.70 4.86 -9.72
N VAL A 95 -7.59 6.00 -9.04
CA VAL A 95 -8.63 6.50 -8.14
C VAL A 95 -9.92 6.80 -8.90
N LYS A 96 -9.80 7.42 -10.06
CA LYS A 96 -10.95 7.77 -10.90
C LYS A 96 -11.76 6.53 -11.33
N ASN A 97 -11.07 5.42 -11.52
CA ASN A 97 -11.71 4.18 -11.99
C ASN A 97 -12.13 3.23 -10.87
N LEU A 98 -12.02 3.65 -9.60
CA LEU A 98 -12.50 2.84 -8.49
C LEU A 98 -14.01 2.67 -8.54
N ASP A 99 -14.47 1.46 -8.19
CA ASP A 99 -15.88 1.17 -8.07
C ASP A 99 -16.49 2.06 -6.97
N GLN A 100 -17.66 2.63 -7.23
CA GLN A 100 -18.32 3.52 -6.27
C GLN A 100 -18.70 2.84 -4.97
N LYS A 101 -18.88 1.52 -4.99
CA LYS A 101 -19.19 0.76 -3.77
C LYS A 101 -18.02 0.68 -2.79
N GLU A 102 -16.79 0.93 -3.26
CA GLU A 102 -15.63 0.89 -2.41
C GLU A 102 -15.52 2.19 -1.61
N GLU A 103 -15.78 2.11 -0.31
CA GLU A 103 -15.82 3.27 0.57
C GLU A 103 -14.45 3.64 1.14
N THR A 104 -13.67 2.64 1.54
CA THR A 104 -12.35 2.87 2.12
C THR A 104 -11.34 1.96 1.43
N VAL A 105 -10.41 2.56 0.72
CA VAL A 105 -9.42 1.84 -0.07
C VAL A 105 -8.03 2.09 0.51
N ALA A 106 -7.33 1.01 0.84
CA ALA A 106 -5.93 1.09 1.27
C ALA A 106 -5.03 0.81 0.08
N ILE A 107 -4.16 1.77 -0.23
CA ILE A 107 -3.25 1.70 -1.38
C ILE A 107 -1.82 1.64 -0.87
N PHE A 108 -1.14 0.53 -1.15
CA PHE A 108 0.24 0.31 -0.73
C PHE A 108 1.18 0.54 -1.91
N ALA A 109 1.96 1.59 -1.82
CA ALA A 109 2.79 2.02 -2.95
C ALA A 109 4.11 2.64 -2.46
N HIS A 110 4.66 3.58 -3.22
CA HIS A 110 6.01 4.07 -3.03
C HIS A 110 6.10 5.59 -3.11
N ASN A 111 7.12 6.17 -2.49
CA ASN A 111 7.51 7.56 -2.72
C ASN A 111 8.52 7.60 -3.87
N PRO A 112 8.62 8.71 -4.62
CA PRO A 112 7.93 9.97 -4.36
C PRO A 112 6.47 10.03 -4.82
N GLY A 113 5.96 9.02 -5.50
CA GLY A 113 4.63 9.03 -6.10
C GLY A 113 3.51 9.36 -5.11
N ILE A 114 3.52 8.73 -3.93
CA ILE A 114 2.50 8.98 -2.90
C ILE A 114 2.51 10.46 -2.47
N THR A 115 3.69 10.98 -2.15
CA THR A 115 3.82 12.36 -1.70
C THR A 115 3.39 13.34 -2.80
N ASP A 116 3.83 13.11 -4.03
CA ASP A 116 3.48 13.95 -5.17
C ASP A 116 1.97 13.96 -5.41
N PHE A 117 1.34 12.80 -5.31
CA PHE A 117 -0.11 12.69 -5.47
C PHE A 117 -0.86 13.48 -4.39
N ILE A 118 -0.47 13.32 -3.13
CA ILE A 118 -1.09 14.05 -2.01
C ILE A 118 -0.96 15.56 -2.23
N ASN A 119 0.23 16.04 -2.60
CA ASN A 119 0.47 17.43 -2.84
C ASN A 119 -0.38 17.99 -4.00
N SER A 120 -0.68 17.15 -4.98
CA SER A 120 -1.50 17.55 -6.13
C SER A 120 -2.97 17.77 -5.79
N LEU A 121 -3.42 17.27 -4.63
CA LEU A 121 -4.80 17.38 -4.19
C LEU A 121 -5.09 18.71 -3.47
N GLU A 122 -4.07 19.51 -3.22
CA GLU A 122 -4.21 20.81 -2.55
C GLU A 122 -4.60 21.93 -3.52
#